data_a037e36f874fb1dcc048f534b2a3f971
#
_entry.id   a037e36f874fb1dcc048f534b2a3f971
#
_cell.length_a   1.000
_cell.length_b   1.000
_cell.length_c   1.000
_cell.angle_alpha   90.00
_cell.angle_beta   90.00
_cell.angle_gamma   90.00
#
_symmetry.space_group_name_H-M   'P 1'
#
loop_
_entity.id
_entity.type
_entity.pdbx_description
1 polymer ?
#
loop_
_entity_poly.entity_id
_entity_poly.type
_entity_poly.pdbx_seq_one_letter_code
_entity_poly.pdbx_strand_id
1 'polypeptide(L)'
;MGNTWWPPRGIAGRGLAVVIVVAVAVIALLASAAGLFSPTSANPTGTAGATGTAASIPSAPGPSATAPGESPGPEPTPGIVLVPAPMTGLLVTPEAAMRQPMAIMIDDHNGARPQSGFNAASVVWQAPAEGGIPRYMLIFQDTVPTAVGPVRSAREYFIEWAAEWDAMYAHAGGSPQALDTLRRLGHGQLVWNADEFRWSSLGYFWRVHDRVAPHNLYTDGAHLRKLAGVLGMVDGPIAPRWTFELDRTDAERPTGNVIKVVYPYESITYRYDPVRNAYLRYINGSKRPQVDAADGQPVTPTNVVILRMRFGPLLNSDPKKHRLEAADIGHGEAWISTGGRTIKGTWRKASAAAPTLLFDAGGHPVALTPGQTFVQVLPLTYAFSIANGSVAAPMEGVPGTLVRS
;
A
#
# COMPACT_ATOMS: atom_id res chain seq x y z
N MET A 1 -23.39 -2.20 58.98
CA MET A 1 -22.03 -1.97 59.43
C MET A 1 -21.25 -1.53 58.23
N GLY A 2 -21.09 -0.25 58.17
CA GLY A 2 -20.45 0.51 57.16
C GLY A 2 -18.93 0.54 57.30
N ASN A 3 -18.26 0.87 56.21
CA ASN A 3 -17.02 1.63 56.24
C ASN A 3 -16.82 2.30 54.89
N THR A 4 -17.14 3.58 54.90
CA THR A 4 -16.72 4.62 53.94
C THR A 4 -15.25 4.94 54.16
N TRP A 5 -14.45 5.00 53.07
CA TRP A 5 -13.15 5.66 53.08
C TRP A 5 -13.07 6.65 51.91
N TRP A 6 -13.11 7.93 52.28
CA TRP A 6 -12.67 9.10 51.45
C TRP A 6 -11.36 9.60 52.04
N PRO A 7 -10.35 9.94 51.22
CA PRO A 7 -9.26 10.80 51.66
C PRO A 7 -9.50 12.27 51.30
N PRO A 8 -8.85 13.20 52.02
CA PRO A 8 -9.27 14.60 52.13
C PRO A 8 -8.71 15.52 51.01
N ARG A 9 -9.47 16.59 50.80
CA ARG A 9 -9.03 17.79 50.06
C ARG A 9 -7.96 18.56 50.84
N GLY A 10 -6.91 19.01 50.11
CA GLY A 10 -5.93 20.02 50.64
C GLY A 10 -4.90 20.33 49.58
N ILE A 11 -4.92 21.47 49.17
CA ILE A 11 -4.20 22.74 49.30
C ILE A 11 -3.70 23.19 47.92
N ALA A 12 -4.14 24.41 47.58
CA ALA A 12 -3.66 25.24 46.48
C ALA A 12 -2.18 25.55 46.61
N GLY A 13 -1.43 25.36 45.53
CA GLY A 13 -0.06 25.87 45.34
C GLY A 13 0.00 26.77 44.11
N ARG A 14 0.08 28.07 44.31
CA ARG A 14 0.43 29.06 43.31
C ARG A 14 1.89 28.84 42.89
N GLY A 15 2.17 28.77 41.60
CA GLY A 15 3.55 28.67 41.11
C GLY A 15 3.65 28.99 39.63
N LEU A 16 3.90 30.24 39.36
CA LEU A 16 4.82 30.86 38.40
C LEU A 16 4.62 30.51 36.92
N ALA A 17 3.94 31.44 36.23
CA ALA A 17 4.08 31.63 34.79
C ALA A 17 5.50 32.17 34.50
N VAL A 18 6.32 31.39 33.81
CA VAL A 18 7.50 31.89 33.11
C VAL A 18 7.17 31.91 31.63
N VAL A 19 6.96 33.13 31.15
CA VAL A 19 6.86 33.48 29.74
C VAL A 19 8.24 33.33 29.12
N ILE A 20 8.45 32.40 28.22
CA ILE A 20 9.60 32.39 27.31
C ILE A 20 9.16 33.04 26.00
N VAL A 21 9.43 34.34 25.91
CA VAL A 21 9.45 35.11 24.66
C VAL A 21 10.89 35.09 24.18
N VAL A 22 11.28 34.11 23.40
CA VAL A 22 12.50 34.14 22.55
C VAL A 22 12.27 33.17 21.40
N ALA A 23 11.90 33.65 20.24
CA ALA A 23 12.17 33.08 18.92
C ALA A 23 11.35 33.73 17.78
N VAL A 24 11.37 35.05 17.67
CA VAL A 24 10.84 35.76 16.47
C VAL A 24 11.88 36.78 15.95
N ALA A 25 13.15 36.49 16.01
CA ALA A 25 14.19 37.41 15.54
C ALA A 25 15.29 36.78 14.65
N VAL A 26 15.02 35.66 13.93
CA VAL A 26 16.05 35.08 13.04
C VAL A 26 15.53 34.82 11.60
N ILE A 27 14.32 35.21 11.23
CA ILE A 27 13.79 35.00 9.85
C ILE A 27 13.79 36.30 9.00
N ALA A 28 14.39 37.38 9.46
CA ALA A 28 14.42 38.67 8.72
C ALA A 28 15.76 39.03 8.10
N LEU A 29 16.72 38.13 7.91
CA LEU A 29 18.06 38.46 7.42
C LEU A 29 18.58 37.61 6.25
N LEU A 30 17.72 36.95 5.47
CA LEU A 30 18.10 36.21 4.26
C LEU A 30 17.28 36.57 3.00
N ALA A 31 16.68 37.74 2.95
CA ALA A 31 15.92 38.22 1.77
C ALA A 31 16.54 39.44 1.10
N SER A 32 17.86 39.57 1.06
CA SER A 32 18.54 40.74 0.41
C SER A 32 19.80 40.33 -0.35
N ALA A 33 19.75 39.27 -1.17
CA ALA A 33 20.84 38.98 -2.09
C ALA A 33 20.34 38.19 -3.32
N ALA A 34 19.39 38.71 -4.07
CA ALA A 34 19.04 38.21 -5.40
C ALA A 34 18.46 39.36 -6.23
N GLY A 35 19.26 40.30 -6.55
CA GLY A 35 18.99 41.28 -7.57
C GLY A 35 20.29 41.55 -8.28
N LEU A 36 20.37 41.18 -9.53
CA LEU A 36 21.27 41.63 -10.60
C LEU A 36 21.61 40.46 -11.53
N PHE A 37 20.79 40.29 -12.57
CA PHE A 37 21.24 39.95 -13.91
C PHE A 37 20.02 39.97 -14.85
N SER A 38 19.88 41.09 -15.59
CA SER A 38 19.02 41.18 -16.78
C SER A 38 19.84 40.78 -18.00
N PRO A 39 19.29 40.04 -18.96
CA PRO A 39 19.94 39.81 -20.23
C PRO A 39 19.63 40.96 -21.22
N THR A 40 20.67 41.57 -21.72
CA THR A 40 20.62 42.56 -22.79
C THR A 40 20.56 41.85 -24.14
N SER A 41 19.51 42.12 -24.88
CA SER A 41 19.34 41.81 -26.28
C SER A 41 20.19 42.79 -27.15
N ALA A 42 20.94 42.25 -28.10
CA ALA A 42 21.46 43.03 -29.21
C ALA A 42 21.64 42.17 -30.45
N ASN A 43 20.85 42.46 -31.44
CA ASN A 43 21.06 42.11 -32.86
C ASN A 43 21.86 43.24 -33.52
N PRO A 44 22.77 42.97 -34.46
CA PRO A 44 22.88 43.85 -35.58
C PRO A 44 22.90 43.15 -36.94
N THR A 45 22.04 43.60 -37.80
CA THR A 45 22.13 43.60 -39.26
C THR A 45 23.33 44.41 -39.74
N GLY A 46 23.99 43.93 -40.79
CA GLY A 46 25.01 44.70 -41.49
C GLY A 46 25.48 44.01 -42.78
N THR A 47 25.14 44.64 -43.90
CA THR A 47 25.24 44.26 -45.28
C THR A 47 26.65 44.60 -45.91
N ALA A 48 27.00 43.84 -46.99
CA ALA A 48 27.66 44.19 -48.18
C ALA A 48 29.21 44.27 -48.32
N GLY A 49 29.70 43.65 -49.37
CA GLY A 49 30.60 44.29 -50.32
C GLY A 49 31.86 43.49 -50.72
N ALA A 50 31.80 42.73 -51.71
CA ALA A 50 32.47 42.81 -53.01
C ALA A 50 34.03 42.63 -53.16
N THR A 51 34.33 41.88 -54.25
CA THR A 51 35.47 41.89 -55.16
C THR A 51 36.72 41.12 -54.72
N GLY A 52 37.01 40.03 -55.39
CA GLY A 52 37.70 39.85 -56.64
C GLY A 52 39.09 39.34 -56.41
N THR A 53 39.47 38.21 -56.92
CA THR A 53 40.50 38.04 -57.99
C THR A 53 40.79 36.53 -58.18
N ALA A 54 40.81 36.12 -59.44
CA ALA A 54 41.08 34.79 -59.93
C ALA A 54 42.55 34.42 -59.83
N ALA A 55 42.90 33.18 -59.56
CA ALA A 55 44.16 32.55 -59.98
C ALA A 55 44.01 31.03 -60.10
N SER A 56 44.26 30.59 -61.23
CA SER A 56 44.66 29.34 -61.92
C SER A 56 44.66 28.01 -61.17
N ILE A 57 44.08 27.02 -61.84
CA ILE A 57 43.98 25.59 -61.64
C ILE A 57 45.33 24.89 -61.85
N PRO A 58 45.62 23.79 -61.20
CA PRO A 58 45.98 22.57 -61.89
C PRO A 58 45.14 21.36 -61.62
N SER A 59 45.01 20.51 -62.60
CA SER A 59 44.16 19.33 -62.74
C SER A 59 44.35 18.28 -61.68
N ALA A 60 43.22 17.69 -61.21
CA ALA A 60 43.14 16.54 -60.34
C ALA A 60 43.18 15.23 -61.16
N PRO A 61 43.62 14.12 -60.54
CA PRO A 61 43.32 12.77 -60.99
C PRO A 61 41.91 12.32 -60.54
N GLY A 62 41.30 11.46 -61.33
CA GLY A 62 39.91 11.09 -61.33
C GLY A 62 39.36 10.39 -60.09
N PRO A 63 38.05 10.24 -59.98
CA PRO A 63 37.37 9.81 -58.76
C PRO A 63 37.51 8.31 -58.51
N SER A 64 38.03 7.98 -57.36
CA SER A 64 37.92 6.65 -56.79
C SER A 64 36.46 6.47 -56.32
N ALA A 65 35.83 5.40 -56.77
CA ALA A 65 34.47 5.06 -56.37
C ALA A 65 34.39 4.81 -54.85
N THR A 66 33.72 5.72 -54.16
CA THR A 66 33.34 5.52 -52.76
C THR A 66 32.20 4.51 -52.71
N ALA A 67 32.43 3.43 -52.01
CA ALA A 67 31.38 2.44 -51.65
C ALA A 67 30.18 3.14 -50.98
N PRO A 68 28.92 2.68 -51.19
CA PRO A 68 27.76 3.24 -50.50
C PRO A 68 27.99 3.12 -49.02
N GLY A 69 27.97 4.25 -48.29
CA GLY A 69 27.97 4.24 -46.81
C GLY A 69 26.77 3.47 -46.31
N GLU A 70 27.03 2.45 -45.47
CA GLU A 70 26.00 1.80 -44.70
C GLU A 70 25.25 2.88 -43.93
N SER A 71 23.95 2.97 -44.19
CA SER A 71 23.02 3.77 -43.38
C SER A 71 23.16 3.31 -41.91
N PRO A 72 23.32 4.18 -40.92
CA PRO A 72 23.36 3.76 -39.53
C PRO A 72 22.07 3.00 -39.27
N GLY A 73 22.22 1.74 -38.83
CA GLY A 73 21.10 0.90 -38.40
C GLY A 73 20.29 1.63 -37.33
N PRO A 74 19.00 1.33 -37.18
CA PRO A 74 18.18 1.98 -36.17
C PRO A 74 18.87 1.83 -34.81
N GLU A 75 19.05 2.94 -34.10
CA GLU A 75 19.54 2.92 -32.71
C GLU A 75 18.68 1.98 -31.90
N PRO A 76 19.28 1.12 -31.03
CA PRO A 76 18.51 0.22 -30.18
C PRO A 76 17.58 1.07 -29.31
N THR A 77 16.28 0.84 -29.44
CA THR A 77 15.28 1.44 -28.55
C THR A 77 15.68 1.14 -27.10
N PRO A 78 15.83 2.14 -26.22
CA PRO A 78 16.20 1.91 -24.85
C PRO A 78 15.24 0.90 -24.22
N GLY A 79 15.76 -0.25 -23.78
CA GLY A 79 14.96 -1.25 -23.08
C GLY A 79 14.33 -0.62 -21.82
N ILE A 80 13.05 -0.86 -21.57
CA ILE A 80 12.38 -0.41 -20.34
C ILE A 80 13.06 -1.11 -19.16
N VAL A 81 13.75 -0.36 -18.32
CA VAL A 81 14.34 -0.87 -17.08
C VAL A 81 13.22 -1.00 -16.05
N LEU A 82 12.92 -2.23 -15.61
CA LEU A 82 11.97 -2.48 -14.54
C LEU A 82 12.70 -2.62 -13.21
N VAL A 83 12.03 -2.19 -12.12
CA VAL A 83 12.54 -2.26 -10.74
C VAL A 83 11.52 -2.94 -9.83
N PRO A 84 11.92 -3.59 -8.74
CA PRO A 84 10.98 -4.18 -7.78
C PRO A 84 10.14 -3.09 -7.10
N ALA A 85 8.82 -3.26 -7.09
CA ALA A 85 7.90 -2.43 -6.32
C ALA A 85 8.11 -2.68 -4.81
N PRO A 86 8.20 -1.63 -3.98
CA PRO A 86 8.56 -1.77 -2.55
C PRO A 86 7.53 -2.52 -1.71
N MET A 87 6.26 -2.57 -2.13
CA MET A 87 5.19 -3.24 -1.39
C MET A 87 4.84 -4.62 -1.91
N THR A 88 5.15 -4.93 -3.16
CA THR A 88 4.78 -6.20 -3.80
C THR A 88 5.96 -7.02 -4.31
N GLY A 89 7.14 -6.42 -4.48
CA GLY A 89 8.27 -7.08 -5.13
C GLY A 89 8.09 -7.33 -6.63
N LEU A 90 6.94 -6.96 -7.22
CA LEU A 90 6.69 -7.09 -8.65
C LEU A 90 7.58 -6.13 -9.45
N LEU A 91 8.01 -6.56 -10.63
CA LEU A 91 8.78 -5.70 -11.51
C LEU A 91 7.86 -4.68 -12.20
N VAL A 92 8.10 -3.41 -11.94
CA VAL A 92 7.32 -2.27 -12.42
C VAL A 92 8.22 -1.17 -12.95
N THR A 93 7.65 -0.16 -13.61
CA THR A 93 8.45 1.00 -14.02
C THR A 93 8.97 1.78 -12.79
N PRO A 94 10.10 2.49 -12.88
CA PRO A 94 10.63 3.30 -11.78
C PRO A 94 9.60 4.31 -11.25
N GLU A 95 8.78 4.91 -12.10
CA GLU A 95 7.73 5.85 -11.70
C GLU A 95 6.65 5.16 -10.86
N ALA A 96 6.27 3.93 -11.23
CA ALA A 96 5.31 3.14 -10.45
C ALA A 96 5.88 2.74 -9.09
N ALA A 97 7.17 2.39 -9.02
CA ALA A 97 7.86 2.05 -7.77
C ALA A 97 7.99 3.24 -6.80
N MET A 98 7.99 4.47 -7.32
CA MET A 98 8.13 5.69 -6.52
C MET A 98 6.79 6.33 -6.11
N ARG A 99 5.64 5.83 -6.58
CA ARG A 99 4.33 6.38 -6.18
C ARG A 99 4.10 6.24 -4.70
N GLN A 100 3.72 7.35 -4.03
CA GLN A 100 3.38 7.30 -2.61
C GLN A 100 2.13 6.44 -2.36
N PRO A 101 2.11 5.63 -1.30
CA PRO A 101 1.01 4.74 -0.99
C PRO A 101 -0.29 5.50 -0.65
N MET A 102 -1.42 4.92 -1.04
CA MET A 102 -2.75 5.40 -0.71
C MET A 102 -3.51 4.29 0.00
N ALA A 103 -3.87 4.50 1.26
CA ALA A 103 -4.62 3.57 2.09
C ALA A 103 -6.10 4.01 2.16
N ILE A 104 -7.03 3.12 1.88
CA ILE A 104 -8.46 3.42 1.84
C ILE A 104 -9.23 2.44 2.71
N MET A 105 -10.05 2.97 3.63
CA MET A 105 -10.93 2.18 4.48
C MET A 105 -12.14 1.67 3.69
N ILE A 106 -12.39 0.35 3.72
CA ILE A 106 -13.47 -0.30 2.96
C ILE A 106 -14.40 -1.06 3.91
N ASP A 107 -15.68 -0.99 3.59
CA ASP A 107 -16.76 -1.68 4.29
C ASP A 107 -16.74 -3.18 4.05
N ASP A 108 -16.96 -3.97 5.10
CA ASP A 108 -17.10 -5.43 5.01
C ASP A 108 -18.48 -5.95 5.44
N HIS A 109 -19.46 -5.07 5.52
CA HIS A 109 -20.84 -5.48 5.74
C HIS A 109 -21.41 -6.21 4.51
N ASN A 110 -22.34 -7.16 4.71
CA ASN A 110 -22.96 -7.91 3.60
C ASN A 110 -23.57 -7.00 2.51
N GLY A 111 -24.16 -5.86 2.92
CA GLY A 111 -24.73 -4.86 2.00
C GLY A 111 -23.69 -4.09 1.17
N ALA A 112 -22.42 -4.23 1.50
CA ALA A 112 -21.31 -3.61 0.75
C ALA A 112 -20.76 -4.50 -0.38
N ARG A 113 -21.15 -5.77 -0.43
CA ARG A 113 -20.59 -6.76 -1.36
C ARG A 113 -21.33 -6.80 -2.69
N PRO A 114 -20.61 -7.06 -3.80
CA PRO A 114 -19.17 -7.14 -3.92
C PRO A 114 -18.54 -5.74 -3.82
N GLN A 115 -17.39 -5.64 -3.15
CA GLN A 115 -16.61 -4.41 -3.06
C GLN A 115 -15.70 -4.26 -4.28
N SER A 116 -15.14 -3.02 -4.47
CA SER A 116 -14.23 -2.69 -5.57
C SER A 116 -12.85 -2.32 -5.08
N GLY A 117 -11.81 -2.73 -5.81
CA GLY A 117 -10.43 -2.32 -5.65
C GLY A 117 -9.49 -3.35 -5.05
N PHE A 118 -9.95 -4.55 -4.71
CA PHE A 118 -9.11 -5.58 -4.12
C PHE A 118 -7.94 -5.99 -5.01
N ASN A 119 -8.22 -6.27 -6.29
CA ASN A 119 -7.21 -6.82 -7.20
C ASN A 119 -6.12 -5.81 -7.60
N ALA A 120 -6.40 -4.51 -7.47
CA ALA A 120 -5.42 -3.47 -7.68
C ALA A 120 -4.62 -3.11 -6.41
N ALA A 121 -5.01 -3.59 -5.24
CA ALA A 121 -4.31 -3.27 -4.00
C ALA A 121 -2.97 -4.02 -3.90
N SER A 122 -1.92 -3.33 -3.46
CA SER A 122 -0.62 -3.93 -3.15
C SER A 122 -0.69 -4.75 -1.86
N VAL A 123 -1.36 -4.19 -0.83
CA VAL A 123 -1.60 -4.85 0.46
C VAL A 123 -3.04 -4.62 0.90
N VAL A 124 -3.67 -5.65 1.46
CA VAL A 124 -5.01 -5.58 2.05
C VAL A 124 -4.95 -6.01 3.50
N TRP A 125 -5.33 -5.12 4.40
CA TRP A 125 -5.52 -5.43 5.83
C TRP A 125 -7.00 -5.71 6.09
N GLN A 126 -7.29 -6.76 6.85
CA GLN A 126 -8.63 -7.03 7.38
C GLN A 126 -8.54 -7.26 8.89
N ALA A 127 -9.33 -6.53 9.67
CA ALA A 127 -9.37 -6.62 11.11
C ALA A 127 -10.79 -6.38 11.63
N PRO A 128 -11.16 -6.91 12.82
CA PRO A 128 -12.45 -6.63 13.41
C PRO A 128 -12.61 -5.13 13.70
N ALA A 129 -13.84 -4.65 13.58
CA ALA A 129 -14.25 -3.31 13.94
C ALA A 129 -15.41 -3.38 14.94
N GLU A 130 -16.37 -2.46 14.87
CA GLU A 130 -17.50 -2.45 15.81
C GLU A 130 -18.35 -3.72 15.74
N GLY A 131 -18.73 -4.23 16.89
CA GLY A 131 -19.63 -5.38 17.01
C GLY A 131 -19.09 -6.67 16.38
N GLY A 132 -17.78 -6.73 16.10
CA GLY A 132 -17.15 -7.89 15.48
C GLY A 132 -17.31 -7.96 13.96
N ILE A 133 -17.93 -6.95 13.32
CA ILE A 133 -17.94 -6.82 11.86
C ILE A 133 -16.56 -6.32 11.43
N PRO A 134 -15.83 -7.04 10.55
CA PRO A 134 -14.52 -6.60 10.14
C PRO A 134 -14.58 -5.42 9.17
N ARG A 135 -13.42 -4.83 8.89
CA ARG A 135 -13.19 -3.85 7.86
C ARG A 135 -11.95 -4.19 7.08
N TYR A 136 -11.88 -3.69 5.86
CA TYR A 136 -10.66 -3.70 5.09
C TYR A 136 -10.01 -2.32 5.10
N MET A 137 -8.69 -2.32 4.93
CA MET A 137 -7.91 -1.22 4.42
C MET A 137 -7.13 -1.72 3.20
N LEU A 138 -7.41 -1.12 2.05
CA LEU A 138 -6.69 -1.41 0.81
C LEU A 138 -5.58 -0.37 0.65
N ILE A 139 -4.36 -0.82 0.41
CA ILE A 139 -3.21 0.06 0.16
C ILE A 139 -2.77 -0.13 -1.28
N PHE A 140 -2.75 0.96 -2.04
CA PHE A 140 -2.33 1.02 -3.43
C PHE A 140 -1.00 1.77 -3.54
N GLN A 141 -0.05 1.21 -4.26
CA GLN A 141 1.25 1.84 -4.49
C GLN A 141 1.63 1.78 -5.98
N ASP A 142 1.91 0.59 -6.50
CA ASP A 142 2.37 0.35 -7.86
C ASP A 142 1.26 0.38 -8.91
N THR A 143 0.00 0.25 -8.50
CA THR A 143 -1.19 0.30 -9.36
C THR A 143 -2.08 1.51 -9.07
N VAL A 144 -2.95 1.85 -10.02
CA VAL A 144 -3.96 2.91 -9.90
C VAL A 144 -5.34 2.27 -10.11
N PRO A 145 -6.15 2.07 -9.06
CA PRO A 145 -7.43 1.39 -9.17
C PRO A 145 -8.46 2.21 -9.96
N THR A 146 -9.28 1.54 -10.77
CA THR A 146 -10.36 2.17 -11.55
C THR A 146 -11.59 2.48 -10.72
N ALA A 147 -11.83 1.74 -9.64
CA ALA A 147 -12.90 1.98 -8.67
C ALA A 147 -12.49 1.44 -7.31
N VAL A 148 -12.85 2.15 -6.23
CA VAL A 148 -12.57 1.75 -4.85
C VAL A 148 -13.77 2.05 -3.98
N GLY A 149 -14.25 1.05 -3.24
CA GLY A 149 -15.36 1.24 -2.32
C GLY A 149 -16.12 -0.05 -1.96
N PRO A 150 -17.13 0.07 -1.10
CA PRO A 150 -17.59 1.30 -0.43
C PRO A 150 -16.63 1.80 0.67
N VAL A 151 -16.33 3.10 0.64
CA VAL A 151 -15.43 3.73 1.61
C VAL A 151 -16.08 3.81 3.00
N ARG A 152 -15.29 3.58 4.06
CA ARG A 152 -15.78 3.50 5.43
C ARG A 152 -14.92 4.24 6.45
N SER A 153 -15.40 4.19 7.69
CA SER A 153 -14.86 4.99 8.78
C SER A 153 -13.52 4.49 9.30
N ALA A 154 -12.67 5.43 9.71
CA ALA A 154 -11.37 5.22 10.31
C ALA A 154 -11.43 4.52 11.68
N ARG A 155 -10.38 3.76 12.00
CA ARG A 155 -10.04 3.24 13.32
C ARG A 155 -8.56 3.45 13.58
N GLU A 156 -8.18 3.60 14.86
CA GLU A 156 -6.83 3.99 15.24
C GLU A 156 -5.76 3.03 14.70
N TYR A 157 -5.91 1.75 14.96
CA TYR A 157 -4.96 0.73 14.49
C TYR A 157 -4.82 0.66 12.96
N PHE A 158 -5.86 1.00 12.18
CA PHE A 158 -5.72 1.12 10.72
C PHE A 158 -4.91 2.36 10.32
N ILE A 159 -5.02 3.47 11.09
CA ILE A 159 -4.17 4.64 10.88
C ILE A 159 -2.70 4.27 11.13
N GLU A 160 -2.42 3.51 12.18
CA GLU A 160 -1.07 3.06 12.52
C GLU A 160 -0.48 2.10 11.49
N TRP A 161 -1.29 1.23 10.89
CA TRP A 161 -0.84 0.40 9.76
C TRP A 161 -0.68 1.17 8.44
N ALA A 162 -1.45 2.24 8.21
CA ALA A 162 -1.23 3.14 7.08
C ALA A 162 0.04 4.00 7.27
N ALA A 163 0.32 4.40 8.52
CA ALA A 163 1.49 5.18 8.89
C ALA A 163 2.81 4.44 8.64
N GLU A 164 2.81 3.11 8.67
CA GLU A 164 3.99 2.30 8.28
C GLU A 164 4.54 2.68 6.90
N TRP A 165 3.68 3.19 6.02
CA TRP A 165 3.96 3.51 4.64
C TRP A 165 3.95 5.01 4.34
N ASP A 166 3.79 5.86 5.35
CA ASP A 166 3.54 7.31 5.17
C ASP A 166 2.40 7.57 4.17
N ALA A 167 1.35 6.75 4.22
CA ALA A 167 0.31 6.73 3.23
C ALA A 167 -0.66 7.90 3.34
N MET A 168 -1.28 8.29 2.21
CA MET A 168 -2.55 9.00 2.27
C MET A 168 -3.62 8.03 2.81
N TYR A 169 -4.41 8.50 3.79
CA TYR A 169 -5.41 7.69 4.45
C TYR A 169 -6.81 8.21 4.15
N ALA A 170 -7.52 7.55 3.24
CA ALA A 170 -8.85 7.91 2.80
C ALA A 170 -9.93 7.16 3.60
N HIS A 171 -10.90 7.92 4.14
CA HIS A 171 -11.94 7.38 5.02
C HIS A 171 -13.20 8.24 5.03
N ALA A 172 -14.30 7.69 5.56
CA ALA A 172 -15.57 8.40 5.76
C ALA A 172 -15.90 8.47 7.25
N GLY A 173 -15.47 9.53 7.92
CA GLY A 173 -15.57 9.66 9.37
C GLY A 173 -14.75 8.64 10.13
N GLY A 174 -15.05 8.45 11.44
CA GLY A 174 -14.25 7.53 12.28
C GLY A 174 -14.79 7.37 13.69
N SER A 175 -14.09 6.56 14.51
CA SER A 175 -14.24 6.62 15.96
C SER A 175 -13.74 7.98 16.47
N PRO A 176 -14.25 8.49 17.60
CA PRO A 176 -13.77 9.78 18.13
C PRO A 176 -12.26 9.83 18.29
N GLN A 177 -11.65 8.76 18.77
CA GLN A 177 -10.20 8.65 18.98
C GLN A 177 -9.44 8.70 17.64
N ALA A 178 -9.88 7.92 16.63
CA ALA A 178 -9.29 7.97 15.30
C ALA A 178 -9.39 9.37 14.68
N LEU A 179 -10.56 10.02 14.78
CA LEU A 179 -10.74 11.39 14.28
C LEU A 179 -9.91 12.40 15.06
N ASP A 180 -9.73 12.21 16.36
CA ASP A 180 -8.88 13.08 17.19
C ASP A 180 -7.41 12.95 16.78
N THR A 181 -6.92 11.75 16.56
CA THR A 181 -5.57 11.48 16.03
C THR A 181 -5.39 12.17 14.68
N LEU A 182 -6.30 11.97 13.73
CA LEU A 182 -6.23 12.57 12.40
C LEU A 182 -6.30 14.11 12.43
N ARG A 183 -7.16 14.70 13.27
CA ARG A 183 -7.30 16.16 13.38
C ARG A 183 -6.10 16.84 14.03
N ARG A 184 -5.56 16.26 15.09
CA ARG A 184 -4.41 16.83 15.82
C ARG A 184 -3.16 16.87 14.95
N LEU A 185 -3.03 15.91 14.05
CA LEU A 185 -1.82 15.72 13.29
C LEU A 185 -1.88 16.37 11.90
N GLY A 186 -3.06 16.65 11.40
CA GLY A 186 -3.26 17.14 10.04
C GLY A 186 -2.71 16.16 9.02
N HIS A 187 -1.81 16.61 8.16
CA HIS A 187 -0.94 15.69 7.48
C HIS A 187 0.08 15.11 8.46
N GLY A 188 0.20 15.71 9.52
CA GLY A 188 1.16 15.84 10.48
C GLY A 188 2.12 14.72 10.70
N GLN A 189 1.80 13.80 11.58
CA GLN A 189 2.82 12.94 12.16
C GLN A 189 2.72 11.49 11.71
N LEU A 190 1.53 11.06 11.27
CA LEU A 190 1.29 9.65 10.94
C LEU A 190 0.89 9.44 9.49
N VAL A 191 -0.15 10.13 9.02
CA VAL A 191 -0.74 9.91 7.67
C VAL A 191 -1.21 11.21 7.05
N TRP A 192 -1.37 11.23 5.74
CA TRP A 192 -2.00 12.32 5.00
C TRP A 192 -3.52 12.13 5.02
N ASN A 193 -4.23 12.96 5.77
CA ASN A 193 -5.65 12.77 6.05
C ASN A 193 -6.55 13.17 4.86
N ALA A 194 -7.26 12.19 4.29
CA ALA A 194 -8.22 12.34 3.19
C ALA A 194 -9.64 11.98 3.65
N ASP A 195 -10.22 12.79 4.56
CA ASP A 195 -11.58 12.61 5.07
C ASP A 195 -12.64 12.98 4.00
N GLU A 196 -13.51 12.03 3.67
CA GLU A 196 -14.62 12.22 2.72
C GLU A 196 -15.44 13.45 3.04
N PHE A 197 -15.77 13.71 4.30
CA PHE A 197 -16.58 14.88 4.70
C PHE A 197 -15.98 16.23 4.29
N ARG A 198 -14.68 16.28 4.11
CA ARG A 198 -13.99 17.48 3.62
C ARG A 198 -13.91 17.53 2.09
N TRP A 199 -13.83 16.41 1.42
CA TRP A 199 -13.41 16.33 0.02
C TRP A 199 -14.51 15.91 -0.97
N SER A 200 -15.68 15.40 -0.48
CA SER A 200 -16.80 15.00 -1.37
C SER A 200 -17.37 16.16 -2.16
N SER A 201 -17.52 17.35 -1.55
CA SER A 201 -18.06 18.52 -2.24
C SER A 201 -17.18 19.00 -3.41
N LEU A 202 -15.92 18.57 -3.42
CA LEU A 202 -14.94 18.85 -4.50
C LEU A 202 -14.83 17.70 -5.50
N GLY A 203 -15.71 16.68 -5.41
CA GLY A 203 -15.79 15.58 -6.36
C GLY A 203 -14.78 14.47 -6.19
N TYR A 204 -13.98 14.42 -5.09
CA TYR A 204 -13.02 13.35 -4.86
C TYR A 204 -13.66 12.04 -4.39
N PHE A 205 -14.88 12.11 -3.84
CA PHE A 205 -15.70 10.99 -3.45
C PHE A 205 -17.13 11.21 -3.93
N TRP A 206 -17.83 10.14 -4.26
CA TRP A 206 -19.23 10.21 -4.71
C TRP A 206 -20.03 9.02 -4.22
N ARG A 207 -21.36 9.13 -4.26
CA ARG A 207 -22.26 8.03 -3.92
C ARG A 207 -22.82 7.42 -5.19
N VAL A 208 -22.72 6.10 -5.29
CA VAL A 208 -23.39 5.34 -6.35
C VAL A 208 -24.87 5.15 -6.00
N HIS A 209 -25.72 4.98 -7.02
CA HIS A 209 -27.18 4.95 -6.86
C HIS A 209 -27.75 3.53 -6.80
N ASP A 210 -27.01 2.53 -7.21
CA ASP A 210 -27.37 1.11 -7.19
C ASP A 210 -27.26 0.45 -5.82
N ARG A 211 -26.83 1.20 -4.81
CA ARG A 211 -26.66 0.75 -3.42
C ARG A 211 -27.23 1.74 -2.42
N VAL A 212 -27.67 1.22 -1.29
CA VAL A 212 -28.21 2.02 -0.19
C VAL A 212 -27.08 2.55 0.70
N ALA A 213 -27.20 3.81 1.13
CA ALA A 213 -26.30 4.36 2.15
C ALA A 213 -26.39 3.51 3.45
N PRO A 214 -25.28 3.29 4.14
CA PRO A 214 -23.96 3.89 3.97
C PRO A 214 -23.00 3.05 3.11
N HIS A 215 -23.49 2.04 2.35
CA HIS A 215 -22.70 1.07 1.59
C HIS A 215 -22.48 1.51 0.12
N ASN A 216 -22.50 2.81 -0.15
CA ASN A 216 -22.53 3.36 -1.52
C ASN A 216 -21.55 4.52 -1.78
N LEU A 217 -20.57 4.73 -0.90
CA LEU A 217 -19.55 5.77 -1.09
C LEU A 217 -18.34 5.22 -1.82
N TYR A 218 -17.94 5.85 -2.90
CA TYR A 218 -16.86 5.38 -3.79
C TYR A 218 -15.88 6.50 -4.13
N THR A 219 -14.75 6.09 -4.63
CA THR A 219 -13.69 6.90 -5.25
C THR A 219 -12.97 6.05 -6.30
N ASP A 220 -11.94 6.61 -6.95
CA ASP A 220 -11.00 5.89 -7.82
C ASP A 220 -9.56 6.37 -7.61
N GLY A 221 -8.63 5.68 -8.25
CA GLY A 221 -7.21 5.97 -8.10
C GLY A 221 -6.81 7.32 -8.72
N ALA A 222 -7.47 7.77 -9.78
CA ALA A 222 -7.17 9.06 -10.42
C ALA A 222 -7.55 10.22 -9.51
N HIS A 223 -8.75 10.18 -8.91
CA HIS A 223 -9.20 11.17 -7.93
C HIS A 223 -8.32 11.16 -6.67
N LEU A 224 -7.94 9.96 -6.17
CA LEU A 224 -7.06 9.84 -5.01
C LEU A 224 -5.66 10.38 -5.30
N ARG A 225 -5.07 10.12 -6.49
CA ARG A 225 -3.77 10.70 -6.88
C ARG A 225 -3.83 12.22 -7.00
N LYS A 226 -4.89 12.75 -7.57
CA LYS A 226 -5.12 14.20 -7.63
C LYS A 226 -5.24 14.79 -6.22
N LEU A 227 -5.98 14.14 -5.31
CA LEU A 227 -6.12 14.56 -3.92
C LEU A 227 -4.77 14.50 -3.18
N ALA A 228 -3.97 13.46 -3.38
CA ALA A 228 -2.63 13.35 -2.82
C ALA A 228 -1.76 14.56 -3.20
N GLY A 229 -1.80 14.99 -4.46
CA GLY A 229 -1.12 16.21 -4.91
C GLY A 229 -1.66 17.49 -4.23
N VAL A 230 -2.98 17.60 -4.03
CA VAL A 230 -3.59 18.73 -3.30
C VAL A 230 -3.15 18.75 -1.83
N LEU A 231 -2.97 17.57 -1.23
CA LEU A 231 -2.45 17.46 0.14
C LEU A 231 -0.94 17.75 0.24
N GLY A 232 -0.23 17.87 -0.87
CA GLY A 232 1.20 18.16 -0.91
C GLY A 232 2.09 16.91 -0.91
N MET A 233 1.53 15.71 -1.14
CA MET A 233 2.33 14.49 -1.27
C MET A 233 3.16 14.53 -2.55
N VAL A 234 4.40 14.07 -2.44
CA VAL A 234 5.34 13.99 -3.56
C VAL A 234 5.82 12.56 -3.70
N ASP A 235 5.72 12.02 -4.91
CA ASP A 235 6.26 10.69 -5.22
C ASP A 235 7.78 10.65 -5.02
N GLY A 236 8.28 9.53 -4.48
CA GLY A 236 9.69 9.39 -4.15
C GLY A 236 10.03 7.97 -3.65
N PRO A 237 11.29 7.72 -3.34
CA PRO A 237 11.75 6.40 -2.88
C PRO A 237 11.01 5.94 -1.62
N ILE A 238 10.52 4.70 -1.64
CA ILE A 238 9.86 4.04 -0.52
C ILE A 238 10.74 2.89 -0.07
N ALA A 239 11.08 2.85 1.22
CA ALA A 239 11.80 1.72 1.78
C ALA A 239 10.89 0.48 1.84
N PRO A 240 11.30 -0.68 1.31
CA PRO A 240 10.52 -1.91 1.44
C PRO A 240 10.43 -2.32 2.91
N ARG A 241 9.28 -2.84 3.33
CA ARG A 241 9.04 -3.33 4.70
C ARG A 241 9.23 -4.83 4.81
N TRP A 242 9.02 -5.53 3.70
CA TRP A 242 9.20 -6.97 3.58
C TRP A 242 10.24 -7.27 2.51
N THR A 243 10.84 -8.45 2.60
CA THR A 243 11.71 -9.00 1.56
C THR A 243 10.90 -9.89 0.63
N PHE A 244 11.31 -9.95 -0.62
CA PHE A 244 10.68 -10.80 -1.64
C PHE A 244 11.75 -11.71 -2.25
N GLU A 245 11.39 -12.96 -2.49
CA GLU A 245 12.25 -13.92 -3.18
C GLU A 245 11.63 -14.36 -4.50
N LEU A 246 12.46 -14.79 -5.43
CA LEU A 246 12.01 -15.29 -6.71
C LEU A 246 11.03 -16.46 -6.50
N ASP A 247 10.06 -16.49 -7.38
CA ASP A 247 9.02 -17.52 -7.38
C ASP A 247 9.61 -18.92 -7.61
N ARG A 248 8.99 -19.92 -6.97
CA ARG A 248 9.32 -21.32 -7.16
C ARG A 248 8.76 -21.81 -8.49
N THR A 249 9.41 -22.80 -9.08
CA THR A 249 8.87 -23.47 -10.26
C THR A 249 7.55 -24.18 -9.92
N ASP A 250 6.66 -24.37 -10.90
CA ASP A 250 5.36 -25.02 -10.71
C ASP A 250 5.48 -26.40 -10.05
N ALA A 251 6.55 -27.16 -10.40
CA ALA A 251 6.83 -28.48 -9.84
C ALA A 251 7.17 -28.45 -8.34
N GLU A 252 7.67 -27.34 -7.82
CA GLU A 252 8.04 -27.16 -6.41
C GLU A 252 6.89 -26.62 -5.56
N ARG A 253 5.79 -26.21 -6.19
CA ARG A 253 4.64 -25.66 -5.49
C ARG A 253 3.77 -26.76 -4.90
N PRO A 254 3.44 -26.73 -3.61
CA PRO A 254 2.58 -27.73 -3.00
C PRO A 254 1.14 -27.60 -3.48
N THR A 255 0.38 -28.67 -3.35
CA THR A 255 -1.08 -28.67 -3.55
C THR A 255 -1.80 -28.82 -2.22
N GLY A 256 -3.05 -28.33 -2.12
CA GLY A 256 -3.91 -28.58 -0.98
C GLY A 256 -3.72 -27.65 0.22
N ASN A 257 -2.92 -26.57 0.11
CA ASN A 257 -2.85 -25.57 1.18
C ASN A 257 -4.20 -24.83 1.27
N VAL A 258 -4.82 -24.88 2.46
CA VAL A 258 -6.11 -24.23 2.75
C VAL A 258 -6.00 -23.49 4.08
N ILE A 259 -6.35 -22.21 4.06
CA ILE A 259 -6.39 -21.37 5.24
C ILE A 259 -7.85 -20.98 5.49
N LYS A 260 -8.34 -21.17 6.71
CA LYS A 260 -9.67 -20.72 7.12
C LYS A 260 -9.54 -19.80 8.32
N VAL A 261 -10.14 -18.61 8.26
CA VAL A 261 -10.26 -17.67 9.37
C VAL A 261 -11.73 -17.42 9.66
N VAL A 262 -12.06 -17.21 10.95
CA VAL A 262 -13.45 -17.08 11.40
C VAL A 262 -13.60 -15.79 12.20
N TYR A 263 -14.37 -14.87 11.66
CA TYR A 263 -14.90 -13.69 12.35
C TYR A 263 -16.30 -14.00 12.88
N PRO A 264 -16.86 -13.23 13.81
CA PRO A 264 -18.19 -13.51 14.38
C PRO A 264 -19.32 -13.64 13.35
N TYR A 265 -19.24 -12.88 12.26
CA TYR A 265 -20.31 -12.83 11.23
C TYR A 265 -19.87 -13.35 9.87
N GLU A 266 -18.62 -13.76 9.73
CA GLU A 266 -18.13 -14.33 8.49
C GLU A 266 -17.00 -15.34 8.68
N SER A 267 -16.92 -16.25 7.75
CA SER A 267 -15.75 -17.13 7.61
C SER A 267 -15.13 -16.93 6.24
N ILE A 268 -13.81 -16.90 6.21
CA ILE A 268 -13.04 -16.73 4.98
C ILE A 268 -12.19 -17.96 4.78
N THR A 269 -12.21 -18.49 3.56
CA THR A 269 -11.37 -19.61 3.17
C THR A 269 -10.50 -19.20 2.00
N TYR A 270 -9.19 -19.37 2.14
CA TYR A 270 -8.22 -19.23 1.08
C TYR A 270 -7.79 -20.62 0.62
N ARG A 271 -7.87 -20.89 -0.69
CA ARG A 271 -7.43 -22.14 -1.31
C ARG A 271 -6.30 -21.83 -2.27
N TYR A 272 -5.14 -22.40 -2.02
CA TYR A 272 -4.01 -22.21 -2.89
C TYR A 272 -4.19 -22.87 -4.25
N ASP A 273 -3.90 -22.12 -5.29
CA ASP A 273 -3.86 -22.57 -6.68
C ASP A 273 -2.38 -22.56 -7.13
N PRO A 274 -1.74 -23.72 -7.29
CA PRO A 274 -0.33 -23.78 -7.66
C PRO A 274 -0.03 -23.26 -9.07
N VAL A 275 -1.01 -23.31 -9.98
CA VAL A 275 -0.84 -22.79 -11.34
C VAL A 275 -0.75 -21.27 -11.35
N ARG A 276 -1.59 -20.62 -10.54
CA ARG A 276 -1.57 -19.16 -10.38
C ARG A 276 -0.53 -18.66 -9.39
N ASN A 277 0.01 -19.56 -8.56
CA ASN A 277 0.78 -19.22 -7.36
C ASN A 277 0.08 -18.18 -6.47
N ALA A 278 -1.19 -18.39 -6.21
CA ALA A 278 -2.05 -17.46 -5.49
C ALA A 278 -3.16 -18.20 -4.74
N TYR A 279 -3.86 -17.50 -3.86
CA TYR A 279 -4.94 -18.04 -3.04
C TYR A 279 -6.30 -17.55 -3.53
N LEU A 280 -7.15 -18.42 -4.04
CA LEU A 280 -8.55 -18.09 -4.30
C LEU A 280 -9.28 -17.86 -2.96
N ARG A 281 -9.92 -16.70 -2.83
CA ARG A 281 -10.61 -16.30 -1.60
C ARG A 281 -12.11 -16.57 -1.67
N TYR A 282 -12.66 -17.23 -0.64
CA TYR A 282 -14.08 -17.59 -0.51
C TYR A 282 -14.64 -17.02 0.78
N ILE A 283 -15.90 -16.57 0.77
CA ILE A 283 -16.61 -16.02 1.93
C ILE A 283 -17.79 -16.92 2.28
N ASN A 284 -17.98 -17.20 3.59
CA ASN A 284 -19.13 -17.92 4.14
C ASN A 284 -19.44 -19.25 3.46
N GLY A 285 -18.40 -20.01 3.10
CA GLY A 285 -18.55 -21.31 2.46
C GLY A 285 -19.11 -21.27 1.04
N SER A 286 -19.10 -20.10 0.40
CA SER A 286 -19.47 -19.96 -1.01
C SER A 286 -18.74 -20.97 -1.89
N LYS A 287 -19.44 -21.50 -2.89
CA LYS A 287 -18.82 -22.36 -3.93
C LYS A 287 -18.05 -21.57 -4.98
N ARG A 288 -18.28 -20.24 -5.06
CA ARG A 288 -17.59 -19.33 -5.98
C ARG A 288 -16.63 -18.46 -5.19
N PRO A 289 -15.44 -18.17 -5.72
CA PRO A 289 -14.54 -17.21 -5.08
C PRO A 289 -15.18 -15.83 -4.99
N GLN A 290 -14.70 -15.03 -4.05
CA GLN A 290 -15.04 -13.60 -3.98
C GLN A 290 -14.58 -12.91 -5.26
N VAL A 291 -15.42 -12.02 -5.79
CA VAL A 291 -15.13 -11.22 -6.98
C VAL A 291 -14.89 -9.77 -6.59
N ASP A 292 -13.90 -9.14 -7.19
CA ASP A 292 -13.73 -7.69 -7.17
C ASP A 292 -14.70 -7.05 -8.17
N ALA A 293 -15.54 -6.13 -7.71
CA ALA A 293 -16.52 -5.49 -8.60
C ALA A 293 -15.88 -4.49 -9.59
N ALA A 294 -14.63 -4.07 -9.38
CA ALA A 294 -13.95 -3.15 -10.27
C ALA A 294 -13.55 -3.80 -11.61
N ASP A 295 -13.22 -5.08 -11.60
CA ASP A 295 -12.74 -5.81 -12.79
C ASP A 295 -13.51 -7.11 -13.09
N GLY A 296 -14.43 -7.51 -12.19
CA GLY A 296 -15.20 -8.75 -12.33
C GLY A 296 -14.40 -10.02 -12.13
N GLN A 297 -13.14 -9.94 -11.69
CA GLN A 297 -12.24 -11.08 -11.53
C GLN A 297 -12.24 -11.62 -10.08
N PRO A 298 -11.90 -12.88 -9.88
CA PRO A 298 -11.70 -13.43 -8.54
C PRO A 298 -10.61 -12.69 -7.76
N VAL A 299 -10.83 -12.52 -6.46
CA VAL A 299 -9.83 -11.99 -5.53
C VAL A 299 -8.81 -13.09 -5.25
N THR A 300 -7.54 -12.85 -5.64
CA THR A 300 -6.47 -13.85 -5.64
C THR A 300 -5.16 -13.33 -5.08
N PRO A 301 -5.06 -13.09 -3.74
CA PRO A 301 -3.79 -12.69 -3.15
C PRO A 301 -2.70 -13.75 -3.35
N THR A 302 -1.47 -13.29 -3.55
CA THR A 302 -0.27 -14.14 -3.64
C THR A 302 0.15 -14.63 -2.27
N ASN A 303 0.03 -13.77 -1.25
CA ASN A 303 0.39 -14.08 0.13
C ASN A 303 -0.79 -13.86 1.07
N VAL A 304 -0.90 -14.70 2.11
CA VAL A 304 -1.86 -14.55 3.20
C VAL A 304 -1.12 -14.62 4.54
N VAL A 305 -1.22 -13.55 5.31
CA VAL A 305 -0.57 -13.43 6.62
C VAL A 305 -1.64 -13.35 7.70
N ILE A 306 -1.59 -14.22 8.70
CA ILE A 306 -2.43 -14.12 9.89
C ILE A 306 -1.57 -13.54 11.02
N LEU A 307 -2.03 -12.42 11.61
CA LEU A 307 -1.43 -11.83 12.80
C LEU A 307 -2.35 -12.05 13.99
N ARG A 308 -1.86 -12.67 15.04
CA ARG A 308 -2.59 -12.83 16.31
C ARG A 308 -2.32 -11.65 17.20
N MET A 309 -3.39 -11.00 17.68
CA MET A 309 -3.30 -9.75 18.38
C MET A 309 -4.36 -9.65 19.49
N ARG A 310 -4.08 -8.97 20.59
CA ARG A 310 -5.09 -8.68 21.60
C ARG A 310 -5.97 -7.54 21.12
N PHE A 311 -7.28 -7.70 21.29
CA PHE A 311 -8.28 -6.66 21.14
C PHE A 311 -9.05 -6.50 22.42
N GLY A 312 -9.40 -5.26 22.76
CA GLY A 312 -10.22 -4.89 23.90
C GLY A 312 -11.27 -3.85 23.52
N PRO A 313 -12.22 -3.57 24.42
CA PRO A 313 -13.14 -2.45 24.22
C PRO A 313 -12.37 -1.14 24.29
N LEU A 314 -12.65 -0.25 23.33
CA LEU A 314 -12.06 1.08 23.30
C LEU A 314 -12.52 1.89 24.51
N LEU A 315 -11.58 2.27 25.37
CA LEU A 315 -11.84 3.06 26.57
C LEU A 315 -12.37 4.46 26.22
N ASN A 316 -13.18 5.05 27.11
CA ASN A 316 -13.79 6.36 26.93
C ASN A 316 -14.61 6.50 25.62
N SER A 317 -15.20 5.39 25.17
CA SER A 317 -16.10 5.31 24.03
C SER A 317 -17.50 4.92 24.50
N ASP A 318 -18.55 5.31 23.74
CA ASP A 318 -19.93 4.86 24.00
C ASP A 318 -19.99 3.31 23.94
N PRO A 319 -20.32 2.60 25.05
CA PRO A 319 -20.33 1.15 25.09
C PRO A 319 -21.29 0.51 24.08
N LYS A 320 -22.38 1.21 23.73
CA LYS A 320 -23.37 0.73 22.74
C LYS A 320 -22.80 0.62 21.33
N LYS A 321 -21.67 1.26 21.08
CA LYS A 321 -21.00 1.21 19.75
C LYS A 321 -20.05 0.02 19.63
N HIS A 322 -19.76 -0.69 20.71
CA HIS A 322 -18.87 -1.86 20.72
C HIS A 322 -17.54 -1.63 19.96
N ARG A 323 -16.97 -0.42 20.11
CA ARG A 323 -15.69 -0.07 19.48
C ARG A 323 -14.55 -0.81 20.12
N LEU A 324 -13.56 -1.14 19.31
CA LEU A 324 -12.40 -1.92 19.73
C LEU A 324 -11.13 -1.06 19.61
N GLU A 325 -10.17 -1.38 20.48
CA GLU A 325 -8.75 -1.02 20.34
C GLU A 325 -7.93 -2.29 20.13
N ALA A 326 -6.83 -2.19 19.40
CA ALA A 326 -5.91 -3.26 19.13
C ALA A 326 -4.57 -3.01 19.81
N ALA A 327 -3.92 -4.06 20.34
CA ALA A 327 -2.54 -3.99 20.80
C ALA A 327 -1.62 -4.28 19.60
N ASP A 328 -1.58 -3.37 18.65
CA ASP A 328 -0.86 -3.53 17.38
C ASP A 328 0.61 -3.07 17.46
N ILE A 329 1.01 -2.35 18.50
CA ILE A 329 2.42 -2.07 18.82
C ILE A 329 2.95 -3.18 19.74
N GLY A 330 4.10 -3.78 19.39
CA GLY A 330 4.71 -4.87 20.15
C GLY A 330 5.02 -6.08 19.28
N HIS A 331 4.59 -7.25 19.71
CA HIS A 331 4.82 -8.51 19.00
C HIS A 331 3.72 -9.53 19.28
N GLY A 332 3.63 -10.54 18.43
CA GLY A 332 2.71 -11.66 18.58
C GLY A 332 2.99 -12.79 17.60
N GLU A 333 2.18 -13.84 17.67
CA GLU A 333 2.29 -14.94 16.71
C GLU A 333 1.82 -14.54 15.33
N ALA A 334 2.49 -15.09 14.30
CA ALA A 334 2.13 -14.94 12.90
C ALA A 334 2.15 -16.29 12.17
N TRP A 335 1.27 -16.44 11.18
CA TRP A 335 1.30 -17.51 10.18
C TRP A 335 1.40 -16.85 8.82
N ILE A 336 2.50 -17.10 8.14
CA ILE A 336 2.84 -16.48 6.87
C ILE A 336 2.70 -17.53 5.77
N SER A 337 1.68 -17.38 4.94
CA SER A 337 1.40 -18.30 3.83
C SER A 337 1.84 -17.66 2.52
N THR A 338 2.86 -18.25 1.90
CA THR A 338 3.51 -17.80 0.67
C THR A 338 3.93 -19.01 -0.16
N GLY A 339 3.83 -18.95 -1.49
CA GLY A 339 4.18 -20.08 -2.38
C GLY A 339 3.50 -21.41 -1.99
N GLY A 340 2.25 -21.36 -1.49
CA GLY A 340 1.47 -22.52 -1.09
C GLY A 340 1.90 -23.19 0.22
N ARG A 341 2.82 -22.62 0.98
CA ARG A 341 3.27 -23.11 2.30
C ARG A 341 2.97 -22.09 3.37
N THR A 342 2.75 -22.57 4.59
CA THR A 342 2.56 -21.70 5.74
C THR A 342 3.70 -21.89 6.73
N ILE A 343 4.33 -20.79 7.10
CA ILE A 343 5.40 -20.69 8.09
C ILE A 343 4.77 -20.12 9.37
N LYS A 344 4.89 -20.83 10.49
CA LYS A 344 4.57 -20.29 11.81
C LYS A 344 5.77 -19.49 12.31
N GLY A 345 5.50 -18.26 12.78
CA GLY A 345 6.52 -17.34 13.25
C GLY A 345 5.94 -16.24 14.13
N THR A 346 6.51 -15.04 14.03
CA THR A 346 6.11 -13.89 14.84
C THR A 346 6.04 -12.62 13.98
N TRP A 347 5.16 -11.69 14.40
CA TRP A 347 5.20 -10.31 13.92
C TRP A 347 5.80 -9.40 15.01
N ARG A 348 6.39 -8.28 14.59
CA ARG A 348 6.93 -7.22 15.48
C ARG A 348 6.67 -5.86 14.88
N LYS A 349 6.22 -4.91 15.72
CA LYS A 349 6.00 -3.50 15.38
C LYS A 349 6.48 -2.63 16.54
N ALA A 350 7.45 -1.77 16.32
CA ALA A 350 8.13 -1.03 17.40
C ALA A 350 7.39 0.25 17.83
N SER A 351 6.63 0.87 16.92
CA SER A 351 5.87 2.11 17.17
C SER A 351 4.76 2.26 16.13
N ALA A 352 3.91 3.28 16.27
CA ALA A 352 2.80 3.58 15.36
C ALA A 352 3.23 3.63 13.87
N ALA A 353 4.32 4.32 13.56
CA ALA A 353 4.83 4.44 12.19
C ALA A 353 5.92 3.40 11.83
N ALA A 354 6.32 2.53 12.78
CA ALA A 354 7.29 1.49 12.48
C ALA A 354 6.64 0.36 11.66
N PRO A 355 7.40 -0.30 10.78
CA PRO A 355 6.88 -1.39 9.97
C PRO A 355 6.47 -2.60 10.82
N THR A 356 5.41 -3.29 10.41
CA THR A 356 5.06 -4.62 10.89
C THR A 356 5.96 -5.64 10.18
N LEU A 357 6.96 -6.15 10.89
CA LEU A 357 7.94 -7.11 10.39
C LEU A 357 7.51 -8.55 10.67
N LEU A 358 7.87 -9.47 9.78
CA LEU A 358 7.52 -10.88 9.82
C LEU A 358 8.77 -11.74 9.98
N PHE A 359 8.76 -12.64 10.95
CA PHE A 359 9.88 -13.53 11.27
C PHE A 359 9.42 -14.98 11.35
N ASP A 360 10.29 -15.91 10.99
CA ASP A 360 10.11 -17.34 11.23
C ASP A 360 10.34 -17.72 12.71
N ALA A 361 10.24 -19.01 13.03
CA ALA A 361 10.49 -19.52 14.38
C ALA A 361 11.95 -19.36 14.84
N GLY A 362 12.89 -19.23 13.91
CA GLY A 362 14.30 -18.96 14.17
C GLY A 362 14.61 -17.47 14.37
N GLY A 363 13.65 -16.60 14.15
CA GLY A 363 13.83 -15.15 14.23
C GLY A 363 14.42 -14.52 12.97
N HIS A 364 14.47 -15.23 11.84
CA HIS A 364 14.91 -14.69 10.56
C HIS A 364 13.71 -14.04 9.83
N PRO A 365 13.92 -12.92 9.11
CA PRO A 365 12.88 -12.33 8.27
C PRO A 365 12.35 -13.35 7.25
N VAL A 366 11.02 -13.39 7.12
CA VAL A 366 10.38 -14.26 6.11
C VAL A 366 10.27 -13.48 4.79
N ALA A 367 10.84 -14.05 3.73
CA ALA A 367 10.64 -13.54 2.38
C ALA A 367 9.27 -13.98 1.83
N LEU A 368 8.58 -13.05 1.16
CA LEU A 368 7.30 -13.27 0.51
C LEU A 368 7.49 -13.57 -0.98
N THR A 369 6.53 -14.24 -1.59
CA THR A 369 6.43 -14.33 -3.04
C THR A 369 6.02 -12.96 -3.61
N PRO A 370 6.66 -12.46 -4.69
CA PRO A 370 6.25 -11.20 -5.30
C PRO A 370 4.76 -11.20 -5.69
N GLY A 371 4.02 -10.19 -5.24
CA GLY A 371 2.59 -10.05 -5.46
C GLY A 371 1.84 -9.48 -4.28
N GLN A 372 0.50 -9.48 -4.39
CA GLN A 372 -0.40 -8.93 -3.38
C GLN A 372 -0.34 -9.72 -2.06
N THR A 373 -0.35 -9.00 -0.93
CA THR A 373 -0.42 -9.58 0.40
C THR A 373 -1.71 -9.22 1.13
N PHE A 374 -2.47 -10.24 1.58
CA PHE A 374 -3.62 -10.08 2.50
C PHE A 374 -3.17 -10.34 3.93
N VAL A 375 -3.38 -9.36 4.81
CA VAL A 375 -3.10 -9.45 6.24
C VAL A 375 -4.40 -9.60 7.01
N GLN A 376 -4.60 -10.77 7.62
CA GLN A 376 -5.72 -11.12 8.48
C GLN A 376 -5.34 -10.88 9.93
N VAL A 377 -5.83 -9.81 10.53
CA VAL A 377 -5.61 -9.53 11.96
C VAL A 377 -6.71 -10.19 12.78
N LEU A 378 -6.34 -11.18 13.58
CA LEU A 378 -7.27 -11.97 14.36
C LEU A 378 -7.07 -11.78 15.86
N PRO A 379 -8.11 -11.37 16.60
CA PRO A 379 -8.14 -11.45 18.05
C PRO A 379 -7.72 -12.83 18.56
N LEU A 380 -7.07 -12.89 19.72
CA LEU A 380 -6.61 -14.15 20.31
C LEU A 380 -7.75 -15.18 20.54
N THR A 381 -8.99 -14.69 20.63
CA THR A 381 -10.19 -15.50 20.81
C THR A 381 -10.82 -16.01 19.52
N TYR A 382 -10.39 -15.50 18.34
CA TYR A 382 -10.99 -15.92 17.08
C TYR A 382 -10.31 -17.17 16.55
N ALA A 383 -11.12 -18.06 15.97
CA ALA A 383 -10.66 -19.33 15.45
C ALA A 383 -10.07 -19.19 14.02
N PHE A 384 -9.09 -20.00 13.73
CA PHE A 384 -8.58 -20.23 12.39
C PHE A 384 -8.05 -21.66 12.26
N SER A 385 -7.87 -22.13 11.04
CA SER A 385 -7.21 -23.41 10.75
C SER A 385 -6.38 -23.32 9.47
N ILE A 386 -5.32 -24.10 9.43
CA ILE A 386 -4.42 -24.18 8.28
C ILE A 386 -4.17 -25.66 7.99
N ALA A 387 -4.43 -26.05 6.77
CA ALA A 387 -3.97 -27.32 6.20
C ALA A 387 -2.83 -27.00 5.23
N ASN A 388 -1.61 -27.39 5.57
CA ASN A 388 -0.47 -27.27 4.66
C ASN A 388 -0.63 -28.26 3.49
N GLY A 389 -0.29 -27.77 2.31
CA GLY A 389 -0.21 -28.61 1.13
C GLY A 389 0.99 -29.56 1.16
N SER A 390 0.95 -30.57 0.33
CA SER A 390 2.05 -31.48 0.05
C SER A 390 2.56 -31.28 -1.37
N VAL A 391 3.87 -31.29 -1.55
CA VAL A 391 4.47 -31.43 -2.89
C VAL A 391 4.27 -32.88 -3.33
N ALA A 392 3.77 -33.10 -4.55
CA ALA A 392 3.72 -34.44 -5.11
C ALA A 392 5.14 -35.05 -5.08
N ALA A 393 5.28 -36.28 -4.59
CA ALA A 393 6.55 -36.97 -4.70
C ALA A 393 6.95 -37.01 -6.19
N PRO A 394 8.21 -36.73 -6.53
CA PRO A 394 8.66 -36.90 -7.90
C PRO A 394 8.27 -38.32 -8.31
N MET A 395 7.59 -38.49 -9.45
CA MET A 395 7.38 -39.82 -10.00
C MET A 395 8.75 -40.42 -10.22
N GLU A 396 9.10 -41.45 -9.47
CA GLU A 396 10.29 -42.25 -9.75
C GLU A 396 10.17 -42.67 -11.22
N GLY A 397 11.18 -42.31 -12.01
CA GLY A 397 11.16 -42.41 -13.44
C GLY A 397 10.82 -43.84 -13.87
N VAL A 398 9.77 -43.98 -14.63
CA VAL A 398 9.61 -45.14 -15.52
C VAL A 398 10.88 -45.17 -16.37
N PRO A 399 11.68 -46.28 -16.37
CA PRO A 399 12.88 -46.34 -17.17
C PRO A 399 12.55 -46.05 -18.63
N GLY A 400 13.17 -44.99 -19.16
CA GLY A 400 12.90 -44.52 -20.51
C GLY A 400 13.07 -45.61 -21.54
N THR A 401 12.03 -45.84 -22.28
CA THR A 401 12.09 -46.56 -23.57
C THR A 401 12.91 -45.65 -24.49
N LEU A 402 14.14 -46.03 -24.75
CA LEU A 402 15.00 -45.42 -25.78
C LEU A 402 14.26 -45.58 -27.14
N VAL A 403 13.72 -44.52 -27.65
CA VAL A 403 13.35 -44.41 -29.04
C VAL A 403 14.66 -44.29 -29.83
N ARG A 404 15.08 -45.37 -30.48
CA ARG A 404 16.13 -45.32 -31.47
C ARG A 404 15.68 -44.53 -32.67
N SER A 405 16.54 -43.63 -33.11
CA SER A 405 16.54 -42.83 -34.33
C SER A 405 16.01 -43.53 -35.55
#